data_9f02214d41c91698a8ae34ee47b9891d
#
_entry.id   9f02214d41c91698a8ae34ee47b9891d
#
_cell.length_a   1.000
_cell.length_b   1.000
_cell.length_c   1.000
_cell.angle_alpha   90.00
_cell.angle_beta   90.00
_cell.angle_gamma   90.00
#
_symmetry.space_group_name_H-M   'P 1'
#
loop_
_entity.id
_entity.type
_entity.pdbx_description
1 polymer ?
#
loop_
_entity_poly.entity_id
_entity_poly.type
_entity_poly.pdbx_seq_one_letter_code
_entity_poly.pdbx_strand_id
1 'polypeptide(L)'
;MRVWPLPTTPPSPYTLRAADFEPAYLALHRRGELLRRAKEAVAGLHACRVCPRNCNVNRLADKTAACKTGRYAQVSSYFPHLGEEDCLRGWRGSGTIFFNMCNLRCVFCQNFDISQAQKGPEVAPEGLAAMMLELQAMECHNINFVTPEHVVPQLLEALVIAVEAGLRLPIVYNTSAYDSLESLRLLDGVVDIYMPDFKLWDPTLSLRYLKAKDYPQAARAALKEMHRQVGPLTFDERGLAKRGVLVRHLVMPGLPEETRRVLHFLAKALAPDTYVNVMAQYRPAGKVSTRKYPEI
;
A
#
# COMPACT_ATOMS: atom_id res chain seq x y z
N MET A 1 4.44 -43.22 -33.97
CA MET A 1 4.20 -42.74 -32.60
C MET A 1 3.09 -41.73 -32.64
N ARG A 2 1.93 -42.00 -32.04
CA ARG A 2 0.87 -40.98 -31.86
C ARG A 2 1.22 -40.13 -30.66
N VAL A 3 1.60 -38.87 -30.89
CA VAL A 3 1.79 -37.89 -29.82
C VAL A 3 0.39 -37.54 -29.33
N TRP A 4 0.06 -37.98 -28.12
CA TRP A 4 -1.18 -37.58 -27.42
C TRP A 4 -1.04 -36.11 -27.07
N PRO A 5 -1.97 -35.23 -27.49
CA PRO A 5 -1.91 -33.83 -27.03
C PRO A 5 -2.08 -33.83 -25.53
N LEU A 6 -1.16 -33.16 -24.81
CA LEU A 6 -1.32 -32.91 -23.40
C LEU A 6 -2.64 -32.14 -23.19
N PRO A 7 -3.46 -32.50 -22.19
CA PRO A 7 -4.68 -31.74 -21.90
C PRO A 7 -4.28 -30.29 -21.62
N THR A 8 -4.79 -29.37 -22.44
CA THR A 8 -4.66 -27.94 -22.16
C THR A 8 -5.49 -27.66 -20.92
N THR A 9 -4.83 -27.52 -19.77
CA THR A 9 -5.50 -27.04 -18.55
C THR A 9 -6.13 -25.69 -18.88
N PRO A 10 -7.43 -25.50 -18.62
CA PRO A 10 -8.04 -24.19 -18.84
C PRO A 10 -7.25 -23.14 -18.08
N PRO A 11 -7.06 -21.93 -18.63
CA PRO A 11 -6.33 -20.88 -17.95
C PRO A 11 -6.97 -20.63 -16.58
N SER A 12 -6.13 -20.55 -15.54
CA SER A 12 -6.60 -20.23 -14.19
C SER A 12 -7.38 -18.89 -14.22
N PRO A 13 -8.51 -18.76 -13.50
CA PRO A 13 -9.25 -17.50 -13.43
C PRO A 13 -8.40 -16.38 -12.83
N TYR A 14 -7.26 -16.71 -12.23
CA TYR A 14 -6.29 -15.75 -11.65
C TYR A 14 -5.11 -15.46 -12.58
N THR A 15 -5.14 -15.88 -13.84
CA THR A 15 -4.06 -15.63 -14.79
C THR A 15 -4.57 -14.79 -15.96
N LEU A 16 -3.82 -13.75 -16.31
CA LEU A 16 -4.02 -12.91 -17.49
C LEU A 16 -2.75 -12.91 -18.34
N ARG A 17 -2.88 -12.59 -19.63
CA ARG A 17 -1.70 -12.41 -20.48
C ARG A 17 -1.08 -11.05 -20.20
N ALA A 18 0.26 -10.99 -20.07
CA ALA A 18 0.97 -9.75 -19.86
C ALA A 18 0.66 -8.69 -20.93
N ALA A 19 0.45 -9.11 -22.18
CA ALA A 19 0.09 -8.25 -23.30
C ALA A 19 -1.30 -7.63 -23.19
N ASP A 20 -2.21 -8.20 -22.40
CA ASP A 20 -3.58 -7.70 -22.21
C ASP A 20 -3.67 -6.77 -20.97
N PHE A 21 -2.60 -6.67 -20.19
CA PHE A 21 -2.57 -5.81 -19.02
C PHE A 21 -2.25 -4.37 -19.37
N GLU A 22 -3.09 -3.46 -18.93
CA GLU A 22 -2.84 -2.03 -18.92
C GLU A 22 -3.02 -1.50 -17.49
N PRO A 23 -2.08 -0.67 -16.96
CA PRO A 23 -2.24 -0.03 -15.67
C PRO A 23 -3.54 0.80 -15.60
N ALA A 24 -4.29 0.64 -14.52
CA ALA A 24 -5.64 1.17 -14.39
C ALA A 24 -5.70 2.70 -14.54
N TYR A 25 -4.70 3.42 -14.04
CA TYR A 25 -4.62 4.88 -14.09
C TYR A 25 -4.58 5.45 -15.51
N LEU A 26 -4.16 4.68 -16.54
CA LEU A 26 -4.10 5.16 -17.91
C LEU A 26 -5.49 5.46 -18.47
N ALA A 27 -6.48 4.64 -18.12
CA ALA A 27 -7.87 4.89 -18.53
C ALA A 27 -8.43 6.16 -17.87
N LEU A 28 -8.10 6.42 -16.59
CA LEU A 28 -8.48 7.65 -15.90
C LEU A 28 -7.78 8.88 -16.48
N HIS A 29 -6.48 8.73 -16.82
CA HIS A 29 -5.71 9.82 -17.43
C HIS A 29 -6.30 10.25 -18.78
N ARG A 30 -6.60 9.29 -19.68
CA ARG A 30 -7.21 9.58 -20.99
C ARG A 30 -8.54 10.33 -20.90
N ARG A 31 -9.28 10.17 -19.81
CA ARG A 31 -10.57 10.87 -19.54
C ARG A 31 -10.39 12.19 -18.78
N GLY A 32 -9.17 12.59 -18.45
CA GLY A 32 -8.90 13.76 -17.60
C GLY A 32 -9.28 13.59 -16.12
N GLU A 33 -9.74 12.40 -15.76
CA GLU A 33 -10.25 12.10 -14.41
C GLU A 33 -9.12 12.02 -13.37
N LEU A 34 -7.93 11.53 -13.76
CA LEU A 34 -6.77 11.47 -12.88
C LEU A 34 -6.36 12.86 -12.41
N LEU A 35 -6.27 13.83 -13.32
CA LEU A 35 -5.95 15.24 -13.00
C LEU A 35 -7.03 15.88 -12.11
N ARG A 36 -8.30 15.61 -12.39
CA ARG A 36 -9.41 16.14 -11.58
C ARG A 36 -9.30 15.65 -10.13
N ARG A 37 -9.05 14.33 -9.92
CA ARG A 37 -8.89 13.74 -8.60
C ARG A 37 -7.64 14.23 -7.87
N ALA A 38 -6.54 14.42 -8.57
CA ALA A 38 -5.33 15.01 -8.00
C ALA A 38 -5.59 16.42 -7.46
N LYS A 39 -6.26 17.28 -8.23
CA LYS A 39 -6.65 18.63 -7.80
C LYS A 39 -7.58 18.61 -6.59
N GLU A 40 -8.59 17.74 -6.61
CA GLU A 40 -9.53 17.57 -5.50
C GLU A 40 -8.81 17.12 -4.21
N ALA A 41 -7.93 16.12 -4.32
CA ALA A 41 -7.16 15.60 -3.20
C ALA A 41 -6.23 16.67 -2.60
N VAL A 42 -5.52 17.44 -3.44
CA VAL A 42 -4.64 18.52 -2.99
C VAL A 42 -5.44 19.64 -2.33
N ALA A 43 -6.58 20.06 -2.93
CA ALA A 43 -7.45 21.06 -2.33
C ALA A 43 -7.94 20.62 -0.93
N GLY A 44 -8.24 19.33 -0.74
CA GLY A 44 -8.64 18.76 0.56
C GLY A 44 -7.60 18.90 1.67
N LEU A 45 -6.34 19.19 1.34
CA LEU A 45 -5.28 19.40 2.33
C LEU A 45 -5.47 20.66 3.19
N HIS A 46 -6.33 21.60 2.80
CA HIS A 46 -6.63 22.78 3.62
C HIS A 46 -7.29 22.41 4.96
N ALA A 47 -8.00 21.26 5.02
CA ALA A 47 -8.60 20.68 6.22
C ALA A 47 -8.42 19.15 6.17
N CYS A 48 -7.20 18.69 6.43
CA CYS A 48 -6.73 17.33 6.15
C CYS A 48 -7.59 16.22 6.78
N ARG A 49 -8.19 15.39 5.91
CA ARG A 49 -8.92 14.15 6.23
C ARG A 49 -8.40 12.94 5.44
N VAL A 50 -7.15 13.00 4.99
CA VAL A 50 -6.53 11.99 4.13
C VAL A 50 -6.52 10.58 4.76
N CYS A 51 -6.50 10.49 6.07
CA CYS A 51 -6.52 9.21 6.79
C CYS A 51 -7.48 9.25 7.99
N PRO A 52 -7.79 8.13 8.65
CA PRO A 52 -8.74 8.07 9.78
C PRO A 52 -8.40 8.96 10.98
N ARG A 53 -7.19 9.51 11.07
CA ARG A 53 -6.84 10.51 12.10
C ARG A 53 -7.68 11.77 12.03
N ASN A 54 -8.24 12.13 10.88
CA ASN A 54 -9.12 13.28 10.68
C ASN A 54 -8.61 14.56 11.38
N CYS A 55 -7.34 14.89 11.15
CA CYS A 55 -6.64 15.95 11.91
C CYS A 55 -7.18 17.35 11.66
N ASN A 56 -7.85 17.60 10.54
CA ASN A 56 -8.40 18.90 10.10
C ASN A 56 -7.37 20.05 10.07
N VAL A 57 -6.07 19.76 10.06
CA VAL A 57 -5.02 20.78 9.93
C VAL A 57 -4.88 21.23 8.50
N ASN A 58 -4.49 22.50 8.31
CA ASN A 58 -4.20 23.05 6.99
C ASN A 58 -2.77 22.69 6.56
N ARG A 59 -2.63 21.61 5.80
CA ARG A 59 -1.34 21.16 5.28
C ARG A 59 -0.85 22.01 4.10
N LEU A 60 -1.71 22.75 3.43
CA LEU A 60 -1.28 23.72 2.41
C LEU A 60 -0.48 24.88 3.01
N ALA A 61 -0.69 25.16 4.31
CA ALA A 61 0.10 26.10 5.10
C ALA A 61 1.14 25.38 6.00
N ASP A 62 1.59 24.21 5.62
CA ASP A 62 2.57 23.34 6.29
C ASP A 62 2.27 23.02 7.77
N LYS A 63 1.01 23.17 8.19
CA LYS A 63 0.59 22.70 9.51
C LYS A 63 0.52 21.19 9.52
N THR A 64 1.16 20.57 10.50
CA THR A 64 1.26 19.13 10.64
C THR A 64 0.56 18.60 11.89
N ALA A 65 0.19 17.31 11.89
CA ALA A 65 -0.41 16.65 13.05
C ALA A 65 0.23 15.24 13.24
N ALA A 66 -0.57 14.19 13.40
CA ALA A 66 -0.11 12.85 13.75
C ALA A 66 0.99 12.30 12.79
N CYS A 67 0.85 12.49 11.50
CA CYS A 67 1.80 11.99 10.49
C CYS A 67 3.00 12.93 10.25
N LYS A 68 3.05 14.12 10.86
CA LYS A 68 4.15 15.08 10.70
C LYS A 68 4.46 15.51 9.25
N THR A 69 3.50 15.35 8.34
CA THR A 69 3.64 15.67 6.91
C THR A 69 2.87 16.94 6.57
N GLY A 70 3.54 17.90 5.93
CA GLY A 70 2.98 19.16 5.45
C GLY A 70 2.42 19.07 4.03
N ARG A 71 2.67 20.12 3.22
CA ARG A 71 2.22 20.17 1.83
C ARG A 71 2.83 19.08 0.96
N TYR A 72 4.11 18.81 1.13
CA TYR A 72 4.86 17.86 0.31
C TYR A 72 5.08 16.52 1.03
N ALA A 73 5.23 15.45 0.25
CA ALA A 73 5.63 14.16 0.77
C ALA A 73 7.10 14.20 1.19
N GLN A 74 7.45 13.37 2.17
CA GLN A 74 8.83 13.15 2.57
C GLN A 74 9.23 11.74 2.14
N VAL A 75 10.34 11.60 1.42
CA VAL A 75 10.83 10.32 0.92
C VAL A 75 12.16 9.98 1.59
N SER A 76 12.25 8.78 2.15
CA SER A 76 13.49 8.25 2.75
C SER A 76 14.45 7.73 1.69
N SER A 77 13.93 6.90 0.80
CA SER A 77 14.71 6.22 -0.23
C SER A 77 13.81 5.65 -1.32
N TYR A 78 14.40 5.36 -2.48
CA TYR A 78 13.74 4.60 -3.54
C TYR A 78 14.78 3.73 -4.27
N PHE A 79 14.41 2.51 -4.59
CA PHE A 79 15.31 1.54 -5.23
C PHE A 79 14.56 0.29 -5.71
N PRO A 80 15.14 -0.52 -6.62
CA PRO A 80 14.64 -1.86 -6.94
C PRO A 80 14.75 -2.79 -5.72
N HIS A 81 13.63 -3.08 -5.05
CA HIS A 81 13.61 -3.89 -3.83
C HIS A 81 13.45 -5.37 -4.16
N LEU A 82 14.51 -6.17 -3.86
CA LEU A 82 14.54 -7.61 -4.11
C LEU A 82 14.05 -8.46 -2.92
N GLY A 83 13.70 -7.82 -1.81
CA GLY A 83 13.18 -8.48 -0.61
C GLY A 83 11.66 -8.39 -0.46
N GLU A 84 10.93 -7.93 -1.48
CA GLU A 84 9.47 -7.91 -1.49
C GLU A 84 8.92 -9.30 -1.86
N GLU A 85 7.59 -9.51 -1.81
CA GLU A 85 6.95 -10.77 -2.21
C GLU A 85 7.38 -11.20 -3.62
N ASP A 86 7.64 -12.48 -3.82
CA ASP A 86 8.18 -13.03 -5.07
C ASP A 86 7.38 -12.62 -6.30
N CYS A 87 6.05 -12.59 -6.19
CA CYS A 87 5.16 -12.18 -7.28
C CYS A 87 5.19 -10.66 -7.57
N LEU A 88 5.77 -9.84 -6.71
CA LEU A 88 5.95 -8.40 -6.93
C LEU A 88 7.37 -8.07 -7.39
N ARG A 89 8.39 -8.68 -6.75
CA ARG A 89 9.78 -8.37 -7.05
C ARG A 89 10.31 -9.03 -8.33
N GLY A 90 9.77 -10.21 -8.65
CA GLY A 90 10.26 -11.00 -9.77
C GLY A 90 11.80 -11.11 -9.79
N TRP A 91 12.40 -10.78 -10.91
CA TRP A 91 13.87 -10.83 -11.13
C TRP A 91 14.52 -9.43 -11.28
N ARG A 92 13.74 -8.36 -11.44
CA ARG A 92 14.22 -6.97 -11.55
C ARG A 92 13.91 -6.12 -10.33
N GLY A 93 13.18 -6.66 -9.37
CA GLY A 93 12.77 -5.98 -8.15
C GLY A 93 11.44 -5.25 -8.28
N SER A 94 10.84 -4.99 -7.14
CA SER A 94 9.72 -4.05 -6.96
C SER A 94 10.29 -2.64 -6.88
N GLY A 95 9.85 -1.72 -7.72
CA GLY A 95 10.31 -0.33 -7.74
C GLY A 95 9.76 0.43 -6.54
N THR A 96 10.42 0.32 -5.40
CA THR A 96 9.89 0.73 -4.11
C THR A 96 10.31 2.14 -3.74
N ILE A 97 9.31 2.96 -3.31
CA ILE A 97 9.49 4.32 -2.78
C ILE A 97 9.03 4.32 -1.34
N PHE A 98 9.94 4.52 -0.40
CA PHE A 98 9.68 4.57 1.04
C PHE A 98 9.38 5.99 1.48
N PHE A 99 8.12 6.25 1.85
CA PHE A 99 7.76 7.52 2.47
C PHE A 99 8.21 7.59 3.91
N ASN A 100 8.69 8.78 4.32
CA ASN A 100 8.95 9.07 5.71
C ASN A 100 7.65 9.36 6.45
N MET A 101 7.70 9.17 7.76
CA MET A 101 6.58 9.31 8.66
C MET A 101 5.47 8.28 8.42
N CYS A 102 4.44 8.29 9.25
CA CYS A 102 3.33 7.36 9.19
C CYS A 102 2.14 7.93 9.97
N ASN A 103 0.94 7.57 9.60
CA ASN A 103 -0.27 7.91 10.35
C ASN A 103 -0.51 6.97 11.56
N LEU A 104 0.14 5.82 11.63
CA LEU A 104 0.24 4.95 12.81
C LEU A 104 1.50 5.24 13.65
N ARG A 105 1.51 4.68 14.86
CA ARG A 105 2.65 4.78 15.79
C ARG A 105 2.95 3.41 16.40
N CYS A 106 3.08 2.40 15.53
CA CYS A 106 3.36 1.03 15.95
C CYS A 106 4.59 0.97 16.84
N VAL A 107 4.45 0.40 18.04
CA VAL A 107 5.56 0.31 19.00
C VAL A 107 6.63 -0.68 18.54
N PHE A 108 6.26 -1.66 17.71
CA PHE A 108 7.10 -2.71 17.14
C PHE A 108 7.51 -2.44 15.67
N CYS A 109 7.46 -1.19 15.22
CA CYS A 109 7.74 -0.87 13.82
C CYS A 109 9.18 -1.23 13.46
N GLN A 110 9.37 -2.08 12.45
CA GLN A 110 10.70 -2.46 11.96
C GLN A 110 11.38 -1.30 11.21
N ASN A 111 10.57 -0.42 10.60
CA ASN A 111 11.01 0.79 9.92
C ASN A 111 10.89 2.03 10.84
N PHE A 112 11.18 1.87 12.15
CA PHE A 112 10.93 2.90 13.16
C PHE A 112 11.63 4.22 12.83
N ASP A 113 12.87 4.15 12.35
CA ASP A 113 13.67 5.33 12.06
C ASP A 113 13.00 6.24 11.04
N ILE A 114 12.56 5.70 9.91
CA ILE A 114 11.91 6.48 8.85
C ILE A 114 10.45 6.80 9.17
N SER A 115 9.74 5.92 9.90
CA SER A 115 8.31 6.11 10.16
C SER A 115 8.00 7.01 11.36
N GLN A 116 8.92 7.16 12.31
CA GLN A 116 8.65 7.87 13.57
C GLN A 116 9.78 8.77 14.07
N ALA A 117 11.05 8.47 13.79
CA ALA A 117 12.19 9.14 14.38
C ALA A 117 12.77 10.26 13.52
N GLN A 118 12.97 10.02 12.24
CA GLN A 118 13.64 10.95 11.32
C GLN A 118 12.66 11.49 10.27
N LYS A 119 12.76 12.79 10.02
CA LYS A 119 12.15 13.39 8.85
C LYS A 119 13.07 13.21 7.64
N GLY A 120 12.49 12.81 6.50
CA GLY A 120 13.19 12.81 5.22
C GLY A 120 13.10 14.17 4.53
N PRO A 121 13.79 14.34 3.40
CA PRO A 121 13.63 15.50 2.55
C PRO A 121 12.19 15.56 2.01
N GLU A 122 11.66 16.77 1.94
CA GLU A 122 10.41 17.04 1.23
C GLU A 122 10.65 16.95 -0.27
N VAL A 123 9.71 16.31 -0.97
CA VAL A 123 9.81 16.04 -2.40
C VAL A 123 8.60 16.65 -3.09
N ALA A 124 8.87 17.55 -4.03
CA ALA A 124 7.85 18.12 -4.90
C ALA A 124 7.24 17.04 -5.84
N PRO A 125 6.05 17.26 -6.41
CA PRO A 125 5.42 16.28 -7.30
C PRO A 125 6.29 15.85 -8.47
N GLU A 126 7.05 16.78 -9.06
CA GLU A 126 7.99 16.52 -10.15
C GLU A 126 9.12 15.57 -9.73
N GLY A 127 9.65 15.75 -8.52
CA GLY A 127 10.69 14.88 -7.97
C GLY A 127 10.16 13.46 -7.70
N LEU A 128 8.94 13.33 -7.18
CA LEU A 128 8.32 12.04 -6.96
C LEU A 128 7.99 11.35 -8.31
N ALA A 129 7.58 12.11 -9.32
CA ALA A 129 7.38 11.60 -10.68
C ALA A 129 8.69 11.11 -11.30
N ALA A 130 9.79 11.85 -11.12
CA ALA A 130 11.11 11.44 -11.59
C ALA A 130 11.56 10.12 -10.97
N MET A 131 11.36 9.92 -9.65
CA MET A 131 11.67 8.65 -8.99
C MET A 131 10.91 7.46 -9.60
N MET A 132 9.61 7.63 -9.94
CA MET A 132 8.83 6.59 -10.61
C MET A 132 9.40 6.24 -11.99
N LEU A 133 9.79 7.24 -12.76
CA LEU A 133 10.35 7.07 -14.11
C LEU A 133 11.75 6.44 -14.07
N GLU A 134 12.57 6.80 -13.11
CA GLU A 134 13.89 6.17 -12.89
C GLU A 134 13.74 4.69 -12.54
N LEU A 135 12.81 4.33 -11.65
CA LEU A 135 12.52 2.93 -11.32
C LEU A 135 12.00 2.16 -12.54
N GLN A 136 11.19 2.79 -13.38
CA GLN A 136 10.78 2.19 -14.65
C GLN A 136 11.98 2.01 -15.60
N ALA A 137 12.88 2.98 -15.70
CA ALA A 137 14.10 2.86 -16.50
C ALA A 137 15.06 1.79 -15.99
N MET A 138 15.03 1.48 -14.67
CA MET A 138 15.72 0.35 -14.07
C MET A 138 15.02 -1.00 -14.31
N GLU A 139 13.96 -1.03 -15.11
CA GLU A 139 13.17 -2.21 -15.48
C GLU A 139 12.48 -2.91 -14.28
N CYS A 140 12.16 -2.17 -13.22
CA CYS A 140 11.35 -2.70 -12.12
C CYS A 140 10.00 -3.22 -12.63
N HIS A 141 9.39 -4.18 -11.91
CA HIS A 141 8.14 -4.79 -12.34
C HIS A 141 6.88 -3.99 -11.98
N ASN A 142 7.01 -3.04 -11.08
CA ASN A 142 5.92 -2.18 -10.59
C ASN A 142 6.51 -0.93 -9.92
N ILE A 143 5.65 0.04 -9.57
CA ILE A 143 5.96 1.12 -8.62
C ILE A 143 5.25 0.80 -7.32
N ASN A 144 6.00 0.60 -6.25
CA ASN A 144 5.52 0.21 -4.93
C ASN A 144 5.67 1.35 -3.93
N PHE A 145 4.56 1.97 -3.57
CA PHE A 145 4.50 3.05 -2.58
C PHE A 145 4.36 2.46 -1.17
N VAL A 146 5.37 2.61 -0.33
CA VAL A 146 5.39 2.10 1.05
C VAL A 146 4.97 3.17 2.04
N THR A 147 3.94 2.88 2.82
CA THR A 147 3.28 3.79 3.79
C THR A 147 2.67 5.03 3.11
N PRO A 148 1.87 4.88 2.05
CA PRO A 148 1.35 5.99 1.25
C PRO A 148 0.08 6.63 1.82
N GLU A 149 -0.57 6.04 2.82
CA GLU A 149 -1.90 6.38 3.29
C GLU A 149 -2.05 7.80 3.86
N HIS A 150 -0.95 8.47 4.13
CA HIS A 150 -0.95 9.86 4.59
C HIS A 150 -0.50 10.87 3.52
N VAL A 151 -0.12 10.37 2.33
CA VAL A 151 0.39 11.17 1.19
C VAL A 151 -0.36 10.91 -0.13
N VAL A 152 -1.58 10.40 -0.06
CA VAL A 152 -2.42 10.14 -1.25
C VAL A 152 -2.56 11.37 -2.16
N PRO A 153 -2.77 12.62 -1.66
CA PRO A 153 -2.83 13.78 -2.52
C PRO A 153 -1.55 14.03 -3.32
N GLN A 154 -0.39 13.89 -2.69
CA GLN A 154 0.92 14.09 -3.30
C GLN A 154 1.23 12.97 -4.33
N LEU A 155 0.82 11.74 -4.01
CA LEU A 155 0.93 10.60 -4.90
C LEU A 155 0.13 10.83 -6.19
N LEU A 156 -1.14 11.24 -6.07
CA LEU A 156 -1.99 11.52 -7.24
C LEU A 156 -1.45 12.65 -8.10
N GLU A 157 -0.97 13.73 -7.47
CA GLU A 157 -0.37 14.87 -8.16
C GLU A 157 0.88 14.46 -8.96
N ALA A 158 1.79 13.71 -8.33
CA ALA A 158 2.99 13.20 -8.99
C ALA A 158 2.68 12.18 -10.10
N LEU A 159 1.65 11.35 -9.88
CA LEU A 159 1.27 10.33 -10.87
C LEU A 159 0.77 10.96 -12.18
N VAL A 160 0.05 12.09 -12.14
CA VAL A 160 -0.33 12.82 -13.36
C VAL A 160 0.91 13.14 -14.19
N ILE A 161 1.93 13.73 -13.56
CA ILE A 161 3.18 14.13 -14.22
C ILE A 161 3.92 12.89 -14.78
N ALA A 162 4.02 11.83 -13.97
CA ALA A 162 4.71 10.61 -14.38
C ALA A 162 4.03 9.93 -15.58
N VAL A 163 2.70 9.91 -15.61
CA VAL A 163 1.91 9.33 -16.72
C VAL A 163 2.09 10.12 -18.02
N GLU A 164 2.08 11.46 -17.95
CA GLU A 164 2.38 12.34 -19.07
C GLU A 164 3.80 12.14 -19.62
N ALA A 165 4.75 11.86 -18.72
CA ALA A 165 6.14 11.55 -19.07
C ALA A 165 6.37 10.07 -19.45
N GLY A 166 5.33 9.24 -19.55
CA GLY A 166 5.43 7.89 -20.09
C GLY A 166 5.51 6.75 -19.07
N LEU A 167 5.09 6.94 -17.84
CA LEU A 167 4.97 5.83 -16.87
C LEU A 167 3.95 4.80 -17.36
N ARG A 168 4.30 3.50 -17.29
CA ARG A 168 3.49 2.35 -17.75
C ARG A 168 3.54 1.15 -16.80
N LEU A 169 4.16 1.26 -15.63
CA LEU A 169 4.21 0.18 -14.65
C LEU A 169 2.95 0.13 -13.79
N PRO A 170 2.52 -1.07 -13.33
CA PRO A 170 1.43 -1.19 -12.35
C PRO A 170 1.80 -0.50 -11.03
N ILE A 171 0.80 0.05 -10.36
CA ILE A 171 0.95 0.69 -9.05
C ILE A 171 0.60 -0.31 -7.95
N VAL A 172 1.54 -0.51 -7.02
CA VAL A 172 1.36 -1.22 -5.75
C VAL A 172 1.22 -0.20 -4.62
N TYR A 173 0.17 -0.35 -3.83
CA TYR A 173 -0.13 0.49 -2.68
C TYR A 173 0.06 -0.32 -1.40
N ASN A 174 1.27 -0.20 -0.80
CA ASN A 174 1.71 -0.96 0.37
C ASN A 174 1.39 -0.16 1.64
N THR A 175 0.27 -0.46 2.26
CA THR A 175 -0.33 0.31 3.33
C THR A 175 -0.46 -0.47 4.64
N SER A 176 -0.56 0.25 5.74
CA SER A 176 -0.92 -0.31 7.05
C SER A 176 -2.41 -0.66 7.19
N ALA A 177 -3.21 -0.51 6.14
CA ALA A 177 -4.68 -0.59 6.14
C ALA A 177 -5.38 0.45 7.06
N TYR A 178 -4.66 1.49 7.50
CA TYR A 178 -5.26 2.61 8.24
C TYR A 178 -5.57 3.76 7.29
N ASP A 179 -6.42 3.44 6.31
CA ASP A 179 -6.83 4.30 5.20
C ASP A 179 -8.24 4.87 5.42
N SER A 180 -8.49 6.09 4.95
CA SER A 180 -9.85 6.62 4.88
C SER A 180 -10.53 6.12 3.61
N LEU A 181 -11.84 5.86 3.69
CA LEU A 181 -12.63 5.48 2.52
C LEU A 181 -12.67 6.58 1.47
N GLU A 182 -12.56 7.84 1.89
CA GLU A 182 -12.51 9.00 1.00
C GLU A 182 -11.25 8.95 0.12
N SER A 183 -10.06 8.71 0.73
CA SER A 183 -8.83 8.55 -0.01
C SER A 183 -8.84 7.32 -0.92
N LEU A 184 -9.38 6.19 -0.45
CA LEU A 184 -9.49 4.99 -1.28
C LEU A 184 -10.40 5.19 -2.50
N ARG A 185 -11.49 5.97 -2.38
CA ARG A 185 -12.34 6.32 -3.55
C ARG A 185 -11.59 7.16 -4.59
N LEU A 186 -10.71 8.05 -4.16
CA LEU A 186 -9.84 8.80 -5.10
C LEU A 186 -8.85 7.87 -5.82
N LEU A 187 -8.48 6.76 -5.21
CA LEU A 187 -7.56 5.75 -5.76
C LEU A 187 -8.28 4.67 -6.61
N ASP A 188 -9.60 4.64 -6.67
CA ASP A 188 -10.36 3.68 -7.48
C ASP A 188 -10.02 3.83 -8.97
N GLY A 189 -9.51 2.75 -9.59
CA GLY A 189 -8.98 2.77 -10.95
C GLY A 189 -7.62 3.47 -11.09
N VAL A 190 -6.92 3.77 -9.98
CA VAL A 190 -5.53 4.28 -9.96
C VAL A 190 -4.57 3.16 -9.58
N VAL A 191 -4.87 2.47 -8.48
CA VAL A 191 -4.06 1.39 -7.94
C VAL A 191 -4.41 0.07 -8.64
N ASP A 192 -3.39 -0.69 -9.01
CA ASP A 192 -3.55 -2.02 -9.58
C ASP A 192 -3.49 -3.11 -8.50
N ILE A 193 -2.58 -2.96 -7.54
CA ILE A 193 -2.36 -3.95 -6.47
C ILE A 193 -2.39 -3.24 -5.13
N TYR A 194 -3.34 -3.61 -4.28
CA TYR A 194 -3.33 -3.23 -2.87
C TYR A 194 -2.60 -4.28 -2.05
N MET A 195 -1.66 -3.83 -1.21
CA MET A 195 -0.92 -4.69 -0.28
C MET A 195 -1.10 -4.18 1.15
N PRO A 196 -2.29 -4.40 1.75
CA PRO A 196 -2.57 -3.96 3.10
C PRO A 196 -2.02 -4.92 4.17
N ASP A 197 -1.42 -4.36 5.23
CA ASP A 197 -1.16 -5.10 6.45
C ASP A 197 -2.39 -5.08 7.37
N PHE A 198 -3.01 -6.22 7.67
CA PHE A 198 -4.00 -6.29 8.74
C PHE A 198 -3.30 -6.68 10.05
N LYS A 199 -2.99 -5.69 10.89
CA LYS A 199 -2.07 -5.87 12.02
C LYS A 199 -2.71 -6.47 13.27
N LEU A 200 -3.87 -5.93 13.70
CA LEU A 200 -4.56 -6.31 14.93
C LEU A 200 -6.08 -6.22 14.78
N TRP A 201 -6.79 -7.08 15.48
CA TRP A 201 -8.25 -7.15 15.50
C TRP A 201 -8.89 -6.44 16.71
N ASP A 202 -8.25 -6.54 17.89
CA ASP A 202 -8.78 -5.98 19.12
C ASP A 202 -8.50 -4.48 19.26
N PRO A 203 -9.51 -3.64 19.59
CA PRO A 203 -9.32 -2.19 19.74
C PRO A 203 -8.40 -1.81 20.90
N THR A 204 -8.36 -2.59 21.98
CA THR A 204 -7.51 -2.32 23.15
C THR A 204 -6.04 -2.59 22.83
N LEU A 205 -5.76 -3.71 22.17
CA LEU A 205 -4.42 -4.03 21.66
C LEU A 205 -3.99 -3.04 20.59
N SER A 206 -4.90 -2.62 19.72
CA SER A 206 -4.62 -1.60 18.70
C SER A 206 -4.29 -0.24 19.32
N LEU A 207 -5.00 0.18 20.37
CA LEU A 207 -4.63 1.38 21.13
C LEU A 207 -3.26 1.22 21.80
N ARG A 208 -3.00 0.05 22.39
CA ARG A 208 -1.74 -0.24 23.09
C ARG A 208 -0.55 -0.25 22.16
N TYR A 209 -0.63 -0.95 21.04
CA TYR A 209 0.52 -1.22 20.17
C TYR A 209 0.61 -0.34 18.92
N LEU A 210 -0.53 0.14 18.36
CA LEU A 210 -0.56 0.98 17.15
C LEU A 210 -0.86 2.45 17.45
N LYS A 211 -1.32 2.76 18.67
CA LYS A 211 -1.80 4.08 19.10
C LYS A 211 -3.01 4.57 18.28
N ALA A 212 -3.89 3.61 17.90
CA ALA A 212 -5.12 3.85 17.17
C ALA A 212 -6.18 2.83 17.61
N LYS A 213 -7.13 3.27 18.45
CA LYS A 213 -8.20 2.39 18.98
C LYS A 213 -9.16 1.92 17.88
N ASP A 214 -9.40 2.77 16.92
CA ASP A 214 -10.29 2.57 15.77
C ASP A 214 -9.66 1.80 14.61
N TYR A 215 -8.37 1.42 14.73
CA TYR A 215 -7.63 0.71 13.69
C TYR A 215 -8.37 -0.52 13.14
N PRO A 216 -8.89 -1.47 13.97
CA PRO A 216 -9.51 -2.68 13.44
C PRO A 216 -10.76 -2.41 12.61
N GLN A 217 -11.52 -1.35 12.96
CA GLN A 217 -12.69 -0.94 12.20
C GLN A 217 -12.28 -0.31 10.87
N ALA A 218 -11.32 0.61 10.90
CA ALA A 218 -10.79 1.26 9.69
C ALA A 218 -10.18 0.22 8.74
N ALA A 219 -9.36 -0.69 9.24
CA ALA A 219 -8.73 -1.75 8.44
C ALA A 219 -9.75 -2.65 7.74
N ARG A 220 -10.80 -3.11 8.45
CA ARG A 220 -11.86 -3.92 7.85
C ARG A 220 -12.61 -3.17 6.75
N ALA A 221 -12.91 -1.89 6.96
CA ALA A 221 -13.57 -1.07 5.95
C ALA A 221 -12.66 -0.84 4.73
N ALA A 222 -11.39 -0.53 4.97
CA ALA A 222 -10.39 -0.33 3.92
C ALA A 222 -10.18 -1.59 3.07
N LEU A 223 -10.00 -2.78 3.70
CA LEU A 223 -9.82 -4.03 2.97
C LEU A 223 -11.02 -4.37 2.07
N LYS A 224 -12.25 -4.16 2.57
CA LYS A 224 -13.47 -4.37 1.77
C LYS A 224 -13.50 -3.45 0.55
N GLU A 225 -13.15 -2.19 0.73
CA GLU A 225 -13.11 -1.22 -0.37
C GLU A 225 -12.00 -1.54 -1.36
N MET A 226 -10.79 -1.88 -0.90
CA MET A 226 -9.69 -2.31 -1.76
C MET A 226 -10.07 -3.54 -2.59
N HIS A 227 -10.68 -4.55 -1.95
CA HIS A 227 -11.13 -5.76 -2.65
C HIS A 227 -12.26 -5.45 -3.65
N ARG A 228 -13.18 -4.54 -3.33
CA ARG A 228 -14.21 -4.07 -4.27
C ARG A 228 -13.60 -3.47 -5.54
N GLN A 229 -12.50 -2.71 -5.39
CA GLN A 229 -11.85 -2.01 -6.51
C GLN A 229 -11.08 -2.93 -7.44
N VAL A 230 -10.35 -3.89 -6.90
CA VAL A 230 -9.38 -4.68 -7.69
C VAL A 230 -9.61 -6.19 -7.67
N GLY A 231 -10.46 -6.69 -6.76
CA GLY A 231 -10.76 -8.13 -6.63
C GLY A 231 -9.61 -8.99 -6.09
N PRO A 232 -9.66 -10.31 -6.31
CA PRO A 232 -8.60 -11.24 -5.94
C PRO A 232 -7.32 -11.00 -6.75
N LEU A 233 -6.17 -11.44 -6.22
CA LEU A 233 -4.89 -11.26 -6.88
C LEU A 233 -4.79 -12.08 -8.16
N THR A 234 -4.41 -11.41 -9.25
CA THR A 234 -4.21 -12.02 -10.57
C THR A 234 -2.76 -11.83 -11.04
N PHE A 235 -2.28 -12.78 -11.82
CA PHE A 235 -0.88 -12.88 -12.22
C PHE A 235 -0.77 -12.93 -13.74
N ASP A 236 0.37 -12.51 -14.28
CA ASP A 236 0.70 -12.80 -15.66
C ASP A 236 1.22 -14.26 -15.82
N GLU A 237 1.48 -14.67 -17.05
CA GLU A 237 1.99 -16.00 -17.40
C GLU A 237 3.37 -16.30 -16.82
N ARG A 238 4.07 -15.29 -16.28
CA ARG A 238 5.38 -15.42 -15.62
C ARG A 238 5.28 -15.42 -14.10
N GLY A 239 4.05 -15.35 -13.57
CA GLY A 239 3.79 -15.32 -12.13
C GLY A 239 3.94 -13.95 -11.47
N LEU A 240 4.08 -12.88 -12.25
CA LEU A 240 4.09 -11.52 -11.69
C LEU A 240 2.66 -11.06 -11.43
N ALA A 241 2.41 -10.55 -10.23
CA ALA A 241 1.12 -9.95 -9.88
C ALA A 241 0.85 -8.70 -10.73
N LYS A 242 -0.40 -8.57 -11.22
CA LYS A 242 -0.83 -7.48 -12.08
C LYS A 242 -1.98 -6.68 -11.49
N ARG A 243 -2.91 -7.34 -10.80
CA ARG A 243 -4.06 -6.69 -10.19
C ARG A 243 -4.56 -7.49 -9.00
N GLY A 244 -5.13 -6.83 -7.99
CA GLY A 244 -5.83 -7.48 -6.89
C GLY A 244 -5.32 -7.10 -5.52
N VAL A 245 -5.80 -7.83 -4.49
CA VAL A 245 -5.41 -7.62 -3.11
C VAL A 245 -4.48 -8.72 -2.63
N LEU A 246 -3.33 -8.33 -2.09
CA LEU A 246 -2.39 -9.17 -1.36
C LEU A 246 -2.38 -8.72 0.11
N VAL A 247 -3.02 -9.45 1.00
CA VAL A 247 -3.05 -9.10 2.43
C VAL A 247 -1.81 -9.64 3.13
N ARG A 248 -1.19 -8.82 3.98
CA ARG A 248 -0.13 -9.26 4.88
C ARG A 248 -0.60 -9.26 6.33
N HIS A 249 -0.21 -10.29 7.07
CA HIS A 249 -0.47 -10.38 8.50
C HIS A 249 0.75 -10.87 9.25
N LEU A 250 1.32 -10.02 10.11
CA LEU A 250 2.41 -10.38 11.00
C LEU A 250 1.86 -11.07 12.24
N VAL A 251 2.24 -12.33 12.44
CA VAL A 251 1.89 -13.08 13.65
C VAL A 251 2.65 -12.51 14.85
N MET A 252 1.90 -11.99 15.81
CA MET A 252 2.47 -11.36 17.00
C MET A 252 2.68 -12.38 18.12
N PRO A 253 3.82 -12.34 18.84
CA PRO A 253 4.05 -13.18 20.01
C PRO A 253 2.91 -13.05 21.04
N GLY A 254 2.46 -14.18 21.58
CA GLY A 254 1.42 -14.19 22.60
C GLY A 254 0.00 -13.82 22.15
N LEU A 255 -0.21 -13.51 20.85
CA LEU A 255 -1.49 -13.03 20.33
C LEU A 255 -2.09 -13.91 19.19
N PRO A 256 -2.14 -15.26 19.34
CA PRO A 256 -2.64 -16.13 18.27
C PRO A 256 -4.12 -15.91 17.96
N GLU A 257 -4.90 -15.42 18.92
CA GLU A 257 -6.32 -15.12 18.72
C GLU A 257 -6.54 -13.94 17.77
N GLU A 258 -5.64 -12.95 17.76
CA GLU A 258 -5.65 -11.86 16.78
C GLU A 258 -5.50 -12.41 15.37
N THR A 259 -4.53 -13.29 15.15
CA THR A 259 -4.31 -13.97 13.87
C THR A 259 -5.56 -14.75 13.43
N ARG A 260 -6.15 -15.54 14.33
CA ARG A 260 -7.35 -16.34 14.02
C ARG A 260 -8.50 -15.45 13.56
N ARG A 261 -8.77 -14.36 14.28
CA ARG A 261 -9.85 -13.42 13.94
C ARG A 261 -9.62 -12.71 12.61
N VAL A 262 -8.37 -12.28 12.35
CA VAL A 262 -7.99 -11.68 11.08
C VAL A 262 -8.22 -12.66 9.93
N LEU A 263 -7.67 -13.87 9.99
CA LEU A 263 -7.82 -14.88 8.94
C LEU A 263 -9.29 -15.29 8.72
N HIS A 264 -10.06 -15.42 9.81
CA HIS A 264 -11.51 -15.68 9.68
C HIS A 264 -12.24 -14.57 8.94
N PHE A 265 -11.93 -13.30 9.24
CA PHE A 265 -12.51 -12.16 8.53
C PHE A 265 -12.14 -12.18 7.03
N LEU A 266 -10.88 -12.42 6.69
CA LEU A 266 -10.43 -12.47 5.31
C LEU A 266 -11.20 -13.56 4.54
N ALA A 267 -11.29 -14.76 5.09
CA ALA A 267 -11.96 -15.87 4.43
C ALA A 267 -13.50 -15.71 4.32
N LYS A 268 -14.15 -15.04 5.28
CA LYS A 268 -15.60 -14.95 5.35
C LYS A 268 -16.20 -13.64 4.86
N ALA A 269 -15.47 -12.55 4.99
CA ALA A 269 -15.99 -11.21 4.71
C ALA A 269 -15.37 -10.53 3.47
N LEU A 270 -14.27 -11.05 2.96
CA LEU A 270 -13.72 -10.67 1.65
C LEU A 270 -14.03 -11.77 0.63
N ALA A 271 -13.15 -12.75 0.53
CA ALA A 271 -13.30 -13.90 -0.35
C ALA A 271 -12.40 -15.04 0.13
N PRO A 272 -12.82 -16.31 -0.03
CA PRO A 272 -12.02 -17.47 0.39
C PRO A 272 -10.71 -17.62 -0.39
N ASP A 273 -10.63 -17.01 -1.57
CA ASP A 273 -9.47 -16.97 -2.46
C ASP A 273 -8.59 -15.70 -2.28
N THR A 274 -8.81 -14.93 -1.21
CA THR A 274 -7.95 -13.79 -0.86
C THR A 274 -6.51 -14.26 -0.68
N TYR A 275 -5.56 -13.68 -1.44
CA TYR A 275 -4.14 -13.96 -1.27
C TYR A 275 -3.64 -13.38 0.05
N VAL A 276 -3.05 -14.22 0.90
CA VAL A 276 -2.59 -13.82 2.24
C VAL A 276 -1.16 -14.28 2.47
N ASN A 277 -0.26 -13.34 2.79
CA ASN A 277 1.06 -13.64 3.34
C ASN A 277 1.00 -13.58 4.87
N VAL A 278 1.01 -14.76 5.51
CA VAL A 278 1.08 -14.90 6.96
C VAL A 278 2.54 -14.92 7.38
N MET A 279 3.00 -13.85 8.01
CA MET A 279 4.42 -13.61 8.29
C MET A 279 4.76 -14.04 9.72
N ALA A 280 5.71 -14.97 9.88
CA ALA A 280 6.20 -15.47 11.15
C ALA A 280 7.50 -14.78 11.64
N GLN A 281 8.07 -13.87 10.87
CA GLN A 281 9.38 -13.24 11.09
C GLN A 281 9.34 -12.04 12.06
N TYR A 282 8.45 -12.08 13.08
CA TYR A 282 8.47 -11.05 14.12
C TYR A 282 9.83 -10.96 14.80
N ARG A 283 10.27 -9.75 15.05
CA ARG A 283 11.40 -9.43 15.91
C ARG A 283 11.12 -8.17 16.72
N PRO A 284 11.57 -8.06 17.98
CA PRO A 284 11.50 -6.83 18.75
C PRO A 284 12.21 -5.69 18.01
N ALA A 285 11.51 -4.57 17.80
CA ALA A 285 12.02 -3.40 17.11
C ALA A 285 11.33 -2.12 17.64
N GLY A 286 11.81 -0.96 17.22
CA GLY A 286 11.23 0.33 17.57
C GLY A 286 11.28 0.61 19.07
N LYS A 287 10.11 0.56 19.74
CA LYS A 287 9.99 0.82 21.18
C LYS A 287 9.92 -0.44 22.06
N VAL A 288 9.97 -1.60 21.43
CA VAL A 288 9.92 -2.89 22.16
C VAL A 288 11.27 -3.19 22.78
N SER A 289 11.28 -3.57 24.05
CA SER A 289 12.46 -3.94 24.80
C SER A 289 12.08 -4.76 26.03
N THR A 290 13.04 -5.36 26.72
CA THR A 290 12.82 -6.11 27.98
C THR A 290 12.12 -5.30 29.08
N ARG A 291 12.16 -3.97 29.00
CA ARG A 291 11.50 -3.06 29.96
C ARG A 291 10.19 -2.47 29.44
N LYS A 292 10.00 -2.44 28.14
CA LYS A 292 8.88 -1.76 27.51
C LYS A 292 8.26 -2.66 26.46
N TYR A 293 7.02 -3.06 26.68
CA TYR A 293 6.29 -4.07 25.89
C TYR A 293 6.99 -5.44 25.87
N PRO A 294 7.40 -5.98 27.05
CA PRO A 294 8.16 -7.23 27.12
C PRO A 294 7.34 -8.45 26.69
N GLU A 295 6.04 -8.30 26.55
CA GLU A 295 5.10 -9.36 26.18
C GLU A 295 5.06 -9.63 24.67
N ILE A 296 5.69 -8.75 23.84
CA ILE A 296 5.77 -8.93 22.38
C ILE A 296 7.19 -8.81 21.87
#